data_4b2e2acf686c0bd2aef635a0a5b7643a
#
_entry.id   4b2e2acf686c0bd2aef635a0a5b7643a
#
_cell.length_a   1.000
_cell.length_b   1.000
_cell.length_c   1.000
_cell.angle_alpha   90.00
_cell.angle_beta   90.00
_cell.angle_gamma   90.00
#
_symmetry.space_group_name_H-M   'P 1'
#
loop_
_entity.id
_entity.type
_entity.pdbx_description
1 polymer ?
#
loop_
_entity_poly.entity_id
_entity_poly.type
_entity_poly.pdbx_seq_one_letter_code
_entity_poly.pdbx_strand_id
1 'polypeptide(L)'
;MSKIVFFCIPAYGHTNPTLGVVRELTARGHEVRYYSYEPMRTLIEAAGAQFVACDPYDCEQHLTPADGARVGKDIAFSTHILVETTLALDEMVCADMRAYAPDCIVADSMAVWGKAVAKKLGIPFISSTTTFAFNRYSAKVMKQSGSQMLKMLLAMPKINHDLQRLRDRGYPIKNILDIIQNDDQTDTIVYTSPEFQPCADTFSDKYAFVGPSIRPATENIEKVHDVLIYISMGTVNNDLLPFYRTCIAAFADSPYQVILSTGEQIDRSALGTLPDNITALPHVDQIAVLQKADVFLSHCGMNSASESLYFGVPLVLFPQTNEQGGVAARVAELGAGLKLEKADAASIRTAVDAVLQTPSYRANAQNIRESFLRCGGAKAAVDKILSVADRK
;
A
#
# COMPACT_ATOMS: atom_id res chain seq x y z
N MET A 1 -18.03 -3.47 23.75
CA MET A 1 -17.38 -2.28 23.17
C MET A 1 -15.89 -2.46 23.43
N SER A 2 -15.08 -2.57 22.37
CA SER A 2 -13.63 -2.77 22.49
C SER A 2 -12.88 -1.49 22.15
N LYS A 3 -11.69 -1.33 22.72
CA LYS A 3 -10.77 -0.22 22.47
C LYS A 3 -9.66 -0.70 21.56
N ILE A 4 -9.63 -0.21 20.33
CA ILE A 4 -8.66 -0.61 19.30
C ILE A 4 -7.70 0.54 19.02
N VAL A 5 -6.41 0.23 18.96
CA VAL A 5 -5.37 1.21 18.62
C VAL A 5 -4.74 0.85 17.29
N PHE A 6 -4.66 1.84 16.40
CA PHE A 6 -3.93 1.72 15.14
C PHE A 6 -2.61 2.48 15.19
N PHE A 7 -1.56 1.91 14.60
CA PHE A 7 -0.29 2.57 14.28
C PHE A 7 -0.02 2.47 12.80
N CYS A 8 0.26 3.59 12.15
CA CYS A 8 0.54 3.63 10.71
C CYS A 8 1.57 4.71 10.36
N ILE A 9 2.37 4.45 9.34
CA ILE A 9 3.27 5.46 8.76
C ILE A 9 2.48 6.50 7.94
N PRO A 10 3.03 7.72 7.69
CA PRO A 10 2.33 8.80 6.99
C PRO A 10 2.33 8.62 5.47
N ALA A 11 1.87 7.47 5.00
CA ALA A 11 1.82 7.15 3.58
C ALA A 11 0.40 6.75 3.17
N TYR A 12 -0.13 7.38 2.11
CA TYR A 12 -1.47 7.09 1.59
C TYR A 12 -1.66 5.61 1.26
N GLY A 13 -0.62 4.95 0.71
CA GLY A 13 -0.65 3.52 0.40
C GLY A 13 -0.85 2.62 1.61
N HIS A 14 -0.45 3.07 2.79
CA HIS A 14 -0.57 2.35 4.05
C HIS A 14 -1.80 2.75 4.85
N THR A 15 -2.15 4.03 4.85
CA THR A 15 -3.31 4.55 5.59
C THR A 15 -4.64 4.19 4.92
N ASN A 16 -4.78 4.38 3.61
CA ASN A 16 -6.05 4.19 2.89
C ASN A 16 -6.70 2.81 3.11
N PRO A 17 -5.97 1.67 3.04
CA PRO A 17 -6.56 0.37 3.28
C PRO A 17 -7.18 0.21 4.67
N THR A 18 -6.63 0.90 5.69
CA THR A 18 -7.13 0.80 7.07
C THR A 18 -8.39 1.63 7.33
N LEU A 19 -8.63 2.71 6.54
CA LEU A 19 -9.75 3.63 6.79
C LEU A 19 -11.13 2.95 6.68
N GLY A 20 -11.27 1.98 5.77
CA GLY A 20 -12.49 1.17 5.67
C GLY A 20 -12.72 0.32 6.92
N VAL A 21 -11.65 -0.24 7.47
CA VAL A 21 -11.68 -1.03 8.71
C VAL A 21 -12.03 -0.16 9.91
N VAL A 22 -11.45 1.04 9.99
CA VAL A 22 -11.76 2.03 11.04
C VAL A 22 -13.23 2.42 11.00
N ARG A 23 -13.77 2.76 9.81
CA ARG A 23 -15.20 3.08 9.65
C ARG A 23 -16.11 1.93 10.11
N GLU A 24 -15.77 0.70 9.76
CA GLU A 24 -16.57 -0.48 10.15
C GLU A 24 -16.50 -0.71 11.67
N LEU A 25 -15.32 -0.54 12.31
CA LEU A 25 -15.17 -0.63 13.77
C LEU A 25 -16.02 0.43 14.49
N THR A 26 -15.92 1.68 14.07
CA THR A 26 -16.67 2.79 14.69
C THR A 26 -18.18 2.66 14.44
N ALA A 27 -18.60 2.21 13.27
CA ALA A 27 -20.01 1.91 12.97
C ALA A 27 -20.58 0.79 13.84
N ARG A 28 -19.75 -0.19 14.27
CA ARG A 28 -20.12 -1.23 15.23
C ARG A 28 -20.04 -0.78 16.69
N GLY A 29 -19.71 0.50 16.97
CA GLY A 29 -19.66 1.06 18.31
C GLY A 29 -18.37 0.77 19.09
N HIS A 30 -17.27 0.45 18.41
CA HIS A 30 -15.95 0.31 19.04
C HIS A 30 -15.21 1.65 19.06
N GLU A 31 -14.37 1.86 20.09
CA GLU A 31 -13.50 3.02 20.18
C GLU A 31 -12.20 2.76 19.40
N VAL A 32 -11.81 3.73 18.56
CA VAL A 32 -10.58 3.64 17.77
C VAL A 32 -9.70 4.85 18.02
N ARG A 33 -8.47 4.63 18.51
CA ARG A 33 -7.38 5.60 18.48
C ARG A 33 -6.42 5.27 17.36
N TYR A 34 -5.97 6.31 16.63
CA TYR A 34 -5.10 6.13 15.47
C TYR A 34 -3.87 7.02 15.58
N TYR A 35 -2.71 6.40 15.80
CA TYR A 35 -1.41 7.03 15.89
C TYR A 35 -0.80 7.15 14.50
N SER A 36 -0.63 8.38 14.03
CA SER A 36 -0.02 8.69 12.75
C SER A 36 0.51 10.13 12.75
N TYR A 37 0.74 10.71 11.59
CA TYR A 37 1.32 12.02 11.41
C TYR A 37 0.30 12.98 10.79
N GLU A 38 0.52 14.28 11.00
CA GLU A 38 -0.43 15.36 10.69
C GLU A 38 -1.01 15.30 9.26
N PRO A 39 -0.25 14.97 8.19
CA PRO A 39 -0.82 14.86 6.85
C PRO A 39 -1.97 13.86 6.69
N MET A 40 -2.08 12.88 7.61
CA MET A 40 -3.13 11.85 7.57
C MET A 40 -4.34 12.18 8.45
N ARG A 41 -4.28 13.22 9.30
CA ARG A 41 -5.31 13.55 10.30
C ARG A 41 -6.70 13.59 9.72
N THR A 42 -6.91 14.42 8.69
CA THR A 42 -8.25 14.64 8.12
C THR A 42 -8.90 13.34 7.64
N LEU A 43 -8.12 12.44 7.01
CA LEU A 43 -8.62 11.16 6.52
C LEU A 43 -8.99 10.21 7.67
N ILE A 44 -8.16 10.20 8.72
CA ILE A 44 -8.32 9.33 9.90
C ILE A 44 -9.54 9.77 10.70
N GLU A 45 -9.67 11.07 10.99
CA GLU A 45 -10.83 11.62 11.72
C GLU A 45 -12.13 11.47 10.94
N ALA A 46 -12.09 11.64 9.60
CA ALA A 46 -13.24 11.39 8.73
C ALA A 46 -13.67 9.91 8.70
N ALA A 47 -12.79 8.99 9.08
CA ALA A 47 -13.12 7.57 9.27
C ALA A 47 -13.71 7.28 10.68
N GLY A 48 -13.75 8.26 11.58
CA GLY A 48 -14.34 8.17 12.92
C GLY A 48 -13.36 7.78 14.03
N ALA A 49 -12.05 7.73 13.77
CA ALA A 49 -11.06 7.47 14.80
C ALA A 49 -10.62 8.76 15.52
N GLN A 50 -10.21 8.63 16.77
CA GLN A 50 -9.47 9.66 17.47
C GLN A 50 -8.03 9.67 16.97
N PHE A 51 -7.61 10.74 16.28
CA PHE A 51 -6.25 10.92 15.83
C PHE A 51 -5.30 11.26 16.99
N VAL A 52 -4.12 10.65 17.01
CA VAL A 52 -3.03 10.96 17.93
C VAL A 52 -1.77 11.26 17.12
N ALA A 53 -1.26 12.49 17.26
CA ALA A 53 -0.11 12.95 16.48
C ALA A 53 1.20 12.33 16.96
N CYS A 54 1.97 11.77 16.02
CA CYS A 54 3.33 11.30 16.24
C CYS A 54 4.39 12.36 15.83
N ASP A 55 3.99 13.46 15.20
CA ASP A 55 4.88 14.50 14.63
C ASP A 55 5.89 15.07 15.64
N PRO A 56 5.57 15.29 16.93
CA PRO A 56 6.56 15.77 17.91
C PRO A 56 7.74 14.81 18.13
N TYR A 57 7.59 13.56 17.67
CA TYR A 57 8.58 12.48 17.81
C TYR A 57 9.08 11.98 16.45
N ASP A 58 8.85 12.75 15.40
CA ASP A 58 9.24 12.39 14.03
C ASP A 58 10.75 12.53 13.85
N CYS A 59 11.43 11.39 13.75
CA CYS A 59 12.86 11.33 13.50
C CYS A 59 13.21 11.59 12.02
N GLU A 60 12.20 11.61 11.14
CA GLU A 60 12.41 11.82 9.70
C GLU A 60 12.45 13.30 9.31
N GLN A 61 12.04 14.23 10.20
CA GLN A 61 12.06 15.68 9.94
C GLN A 61 13.44 16.24 9.56
N HIS A 62 14.50 15.52 9.89
CA HIS A 62 15.88 15.91 9.59
C HIS A 62 16.48 15.15 8.40
N LEU A 63 15.71 14.28 7.76
CA LEU A 63 16.17 13.54 6.59
C LEU A 63 16.29 14.46 5.37
N THR A 64 17.44 14.38 4.70
CA THR A 64 17.62 15.03 3.40
C THR A 64 16.87 14.23 2.29
N PRO A 65 16.61 14.85 1.11
CA PRO A 65 16.10 14.10 -0.03
C PRO A 65 16.96 12.89 -0.42
N ALA A 66 18.29 12.99 -0.22
CA ALA A 66 19.23 11.90 -0.44
C ALA A 66 19.02 10.74 0.56
N ASP A 67 18.68 11.04 1.82
CA ASP A 67 18.37 10.05 2.83
C ASP A 67 17.03 9.37 2.53
N GLY A 68 16.02 10.14 2.11
CA GLY A 68 14.74 9.57 1.64
C GLY A 68 14.92 8.56 0.50
N ALA A 69 15.85 8.84 -0.43
CA ALA A 69 16.20 7.91 -1.52
C ALA A 69 16.91 6.62 -1.04
N ARG A 70 17.43 6.58 0.18
CA ARG A 70 18.06 5.38 0.80
C ARG A 70 17.05 4.49 1.51
N VAL A 71 15.96 5.07 2.01
CA VAL A 71 14.89 4.30 2.67
C VAL A 71 14.39 3.21 1.71
N GLY A 72 14.30 1.98 2.20
CA GLY A 72 13.93 0.80 1.40
C GLY A 72 15.03 0.21 0.51
N LYS A 73 16.17 0.92 0.32
CA LYS A 73 17.33 0.42 -0.46
C LYS A 73 18.53 0.05 0.43
N ASP A 74 18.72 0.78 1.52
CA ASP A 74 19.78 0.56 2.51
C ASP A 74 19.14 0.00 3.79
N ILE A 75 19.26 -1.30 4.00
CA ILE A 75 18.62 -1.99 5.13
C ILE A 75 19.13 -1.51 6.49
N ALA A 76 20.42 -1.17 6.61
CA ALA A 76 20.96 -0.66 7.86
C ALA A 76 20.39 0.73 8.17
N PHE A 77 20.29 1.58 7.16
CA PHE A 77 19.71 2.92 7.30
C PHE A 77 18.21 2.83 7.62
N SER A 78 17.45 2.01 6.88
CA SER A 78 16.03 1.80 7.14
C SER A 78 15.79 1.26 8.56
N THR A 79 16.60 0.29 9.01
CA THR A 79 16.51 -0.24 10.37
C THR A 79 16.81 0.84 11.41
N HIS A 80 17.83 1.68 11.17
CA HIS A 80 18.17 2.78 12.06
C HIS A 80 16.98 3.74 12.25
N ILE A 81 16.36 4.19 11.18
CA ILE A 81 15.17 5.05 11.24
C ILE A 81 14.03 4.40 12.05
N LEU A 82 13.73 3.12 11.79
CA LEU A 82 12.68 2.39 12.52
C LEU A 82 13.00 2.30 14.02
N VAL A 83 14.25 2.12 14.39
CA VAL A 83 14.70 2.08 15.80
C VAL A 83 14.61 3.45 16.44
N GLU A 84 15.10 4.51 15.77
CA GLU A 84 15.01 5.89 16.27
C GLU A 84 13.54 6.29 16.52
N THR A 85 12.66 6.04 15.54
CA THR A 85 11.23 6.33 15.68
C THR A 85 10.61 5.56 16.85
N THR A 86 10.96 4.28 17.00
CA THR A 86 10.48 3.47 18.13
C THR A 86 10.94 4.03 19.47
N LEU A 87 12.20 4.46 19.58
CA LEU A 87 12.77 5.03 20.81
C LEU A 87 12.19 6.41 21.12
N ALA A 88 12.00 7.25 20.10
CA ALA A 88 11.39 8.56 20.27
C ALA A 88 9.95 8.49 20.79
N LEU A 89 9.18 7.52 20.29
CA LEU A 89 7.79 7.30 20.67
C LEU A 89 7.62 6.52 21.99
N ASP A 90 8.66 5.83 22.50
CA ASP A 90 8.58 4.84 23.58
C ASP A 90 7.85 5.36 24.83
N GLU A 91 8.29 6.50 25.36
CA GLU A 91 7.76 7.03 26.62
C GLU A 91 6.29 7.44 26.47
N MET A 92 5.97 8.22 25.45
CA MET A 92 4.62 8.72 25.18
C MET A 92 3.66 7.57 24.91
N VAL A 93 4.01 6.68 23.97
CA VAL A 93 3.13 5.59 23.55
C VAL A 93 2.94 4.59 24.70
N CYS A 94 4.01 4.20 25.39
CA CYS A 94 3.88 3.25 26.51
C CYS A 94 3.05 3.82 27.67
N ALA A 95 3.16 5.12 27.98
CA ALA A 95 2.33 5.76 29.00
C ALA A 95 0.87 5.79 28.57
N ASP A 96 0.58 6.18 27.34
CA ASP A 96 -0.79 6.25 26.83
C ASP A 96 -1.43 4.86 26.70
N MET A 97 -0.70 3.84 26.25
CA MET A 97 -1.21 2.45 26.20
C MET A 97 -1.58 1.92 27.59
N ARG A 98 -0.78 2.21 28.64
CA ARG A 98 -1.13 1.83 30.02
C ARG A 98 -2.37 2.55 30.52
N ALA A 99 -2.51 3.84 30.22
CA ALA A 99 -3.65 4.65 30.64
C ALA A 99 -4.94 4.30 29.89
N TYR A 100 -4.85 4.09 28.59
CA TYR A 100 -5.99 3.78 27.72
C TYR A 100 -6.43 2.32 27.85
N ALA A 101 -5.48 1.41 28.11
CA ALA A 101 -5.68 -0.04 28.23
C ALA A 101 -6.43 -0.64 27.04
N PRO A 102 -5.87 -0.58 25.80
CA PRO A 102 -6.54 -1.10 24.62
C PRO A 102 -6.71 -2.61 24.68
N ASP A 103 -7.72 -3.12 23.99
CA ASP A 103 -7.99 -4.56 23.86
C ASP A 103 -7.16 -5.19 22.74
N CYS A 104 -6.80 -4.40 21.73
CA CYS A 104 -5.95 -4.85 20.63
C CYS A 104 -5.19 -3.67 20.00
N ILE A 105 -3.95 -3.93 19.58
CA ILE A 105 -3.16 -3.05 18.72
C ILE A 105 -3.15 -3.62 17.30
N VAL A 106 -3.48 -2.80 16.33
CA VAL A 106 -3.34 -3.06 14.89
C VAL A 106 -2.22 -2.14 14.37
N ALA A 107 -1.12 -2.69 13.88
CA ALA A 107 -0.07 -1.87 13.33
C ALA A 107 0.24 -2.22 11.88
N ASP A 108 0.40 -1.19 11.08
CA ASP A 108 0.97 -1.33 9.74
C ASP A 108 2.32 -2.03 9.82
N SER A 109 2.60 -2.90 8.85
CA SER A 109 3.83 -3.71 8.82
C SER A 109 5.12 -2.88 8.82
N MET A 110 5.04 -1.60 8.40
CA MET A 110 6.16 -0.65 8.47
C MET A 110 6.18 0.16 9.77
N ALA A 111 5.04 0.28 10.48
CA ALA A 111 4.97 0.93 11.79
C ALA A 111 5.41 -0.04 12.90
N VAL A 112 6.68 -0.47 12.87
CA VAL A 112 7.24 -1.54 13.71
C VAL A 112 7.17 -1.21 15.22
N TRP A 113 7.10 0.07 15.58
CA TRP A 113 6.91 0.52 16.96
C TRP A 113 5.60 0.01 17.56
N GLY A 114 4.52 -0.08 16.76
CA GLY A 114 3.26 -0.65 17.23
C GLY A 114 3.39 -2.11 17.65
N LYS A 115 4.05 -2.94 16.81
CA LYS A 115 4.37 -4.34 17.14
C LYS A 115 5.29 -4.45 18.38
N ALA A 116 6.32 -3.60 18.43
CA ALA A 116 7.28 -3.61 19.53
C ALA A 116 6.61 -3.25 20.86
N VAL A 117 5.78 -2.20 20.89
CA VAL A 117 5.01 -1.77 22.07
C VAL A 117 4.02 -2.84 22.51
N ALA A 118 3.28 -3.44 21.56
CA ALA A 118 2.35 -4.52 21.87
C ALA A 118 3.04 -5.69 22.58
N LYS A 119 4.20 -6.14 22.07
CA LYS A 119 5.02 -7.19 22.69
C LYS A 119 5.56 -6.78 24.06
N LYS A 120 6.04 -5.53 24.22
CA LYS A 120 6.59 -5.00 25.49
C LYS A 120 5.54 -4.94 26.59
N LEU A 121 4.30 -4.60 26.24
CA LEU A 121 3.20 -4.41 27.20
C LEU A 121 2.26 -5.63 27.32
N GLY A 122 2.47 -6.68 26.52
CA GLY A 122 1.61 -7.86 26.52
C GLY A 122 0.21 -7.61 25.98
N ILE A 123 0.02 -6.64 25.07
CA ILE A 123 -1.26 -6.30 24.47
C ILE A 123 -1.50 -7.18 23.23
N PRO A 124 -2.71 -7.75 23.03
CA PRO A 124 -3.05 -8.46 21.79
C PRO A 124 -2.72 -7.65 20.54
N PHE A 125 -2.17 -8.29 19.53
CA PHE A 125 -1.58 -7.62 18.37
C PHE A 125 -2.00 -8.24 17.04
N ILE A 126 -2.26 -7.39 16.07
CA ILE A 126 -2.45 -7.74 14.66
C ILE A 126 -1.53 -6.89 13.78
N SER A 127 -0.85 -7.53 12.85
CA SER A 127 -0.16 -6.85 11.77
C SER A 127 -1.13 -6.50 10.63
N SER A 128 -1.06 -5.27 10.14
CA SER A 128 -1.80 -4.79 8.96
C SER A 128 -0.84 -4.70 7.78
N THR A 129 -1.01 -5.58 6.79
CA THR A 129 -0.10 -5.69 5.64
C THR A 129 -0.79 -5.17 4.38
N THR A 130 -0.30 -4.04 3.89
CA THR A 130 -0.87 -3.29 2.75
C THR A 130 -0.25 -3.64 1.41
N THR A 131 0.73 -4.55 1.41
CA THR A 131 1.35 -5.17 0.22
C THR A 131 1.11 -6.67 0.26
N PHE A 132 1.83 -7.44 -0.57
CA PHE A 132 1.83 -8.89 -0.42
C PHE A 132 2.45 -9.30 0.92
N ALA A 133 1.88 -10.34 1.52
CA ALA A 133 2.49 -10.99 2.68
C ALA A 133 3.77 -11.73 2.25
N PHE A 134 4.78 -11.69 3.14
CA PHE A 134 6.08 -12.30 2.88
C PHE A 134 6.38 -13.43 3.84
N ASN A 135 6.83 -14.54 3.26
CA ASN A 135 7.48 -15.63 3.96
C ASN A 135 8.66 -16.17 3.13
N ARG A 136 9.32 -17.22 3.60
CA ARG A 136 10.47 -17.83 2.91
C ARG A 136 10.16 -18.33 1.48
N TYR A 137 8.89 -18.58 1.15
CA TYR A 137 8.46 -19.06 -0.17
C TYR A 137 8.16 -17.90 -1.10
N SER A 138 7.36 -16.93 -0.65
CA SER A 138 7.04 -15.74 -1.45
C SER A 138 8.27 -14.86 -1.69
N ALA A 139 9.22 -14.79 -0.74
CA ALA A 139 10.49 -14.09 -0.91
C ALA A 139 11.36 -14.64 -2.04
N LYS A 140 11.26 -15.94 -2.35
CA LYS A 140 11.99 -16.56 -3.47
C LYS A 140 11.48 -16.11 -4.84
N VAL A 141 10.20 -15.76 -4.94
CA VAL A 141 9.60 -15.22 -6.16
C VAL A 141 10.15 -13.82 -6.44
N MET A 142 10.47 -13.05 -5.39
CA MET A 142 11.10 -11.75 -5.48
C MET A 142 12.63 -11.90 -5.44
N LYS A 143 13.24 -12.30 -6.57
CA LYS A 143 14.68 -12.56 -6.73
C LYS A 143 15.55 -11.51 -6.04
N GLN A 144 16.13 -11.85 -4.88
CA GLN A 144 17.20 -11.05 -4.27
C GLN A 144 18.53 -11.34 -4.95
N SER A 145 19.28 -10.31 -5.30
CA SER A 145 20.61 -10.49 -5.90
C SER A 145 21.64 -10.86 -4.84
N GLY A 146 22.67 -11.66 -5.19
CA GLY A 146 23.75 -12.03 -4.28
C GLY A 146 24.50 -10.82 -3.69
N SER A 147 24.51 -9.68 -4.41
CA SER A 147 25.09 -8.41 -3.93
C SER A 147 24.28 -7.81 -2.76
N GLN A 148 22.97 -8.00 -2.71
CA GLN A 148 22.12 -7.55 -1.59
C GLN A 148 22.41 -8.36 -0.33
N MET A 149 22.64 -9.65 -0.48
CA MET A 149 22.97 -10.53 0.64
C MET A 149 24.32 -10.18 1.28
N LEU A 150 25.33 -9.85 0.46
CA LEU A 150 26.62 -9.36 0.96
C LEU A 150 26.49 -8.01 1.69
N LYS A 151 25.73 -7.07 1.13
CA LYS A 151 25.47 -5.77 1.78
C LYS A 151 24.77 -5.95 3.13
N MET A 152 23.81 -6.88 3.22
CA MET A 152 23.13 -7.21 4.48
C MET A 152 24.11 -7.75 5.52
N LEU A 153 25.01 -8.68 5.15
CA LEU A 153 26.03 -9.22 6.08
C LEU A 153 26.96 -8.11 6.62
N LEU A 154 27.41 -7.19 5.75
CA LEU A 154 28.26 -6.07 6.15
C LEU A 154 27.52 -5.06 7.04
N ALA A 155 26.21 -4.95 6.92
CA ALA A 155 25.37 -4.07 7.72
C ALA A 155 25.07 -4.63 9.13
N MET A 156 25.20 -5.95 9.35
CA MET A 156 24.79 -6.61 10.59
C MET A 156 25.36 -6.01 11.89
N PRO A 157 26.65 -5.56 11.96
CA PRO A 157 27.16 -4.96 13.20
C PRO A 157 26.38 -3.69 13.58
N LYS A 158 26.08 -2.82 12.62
CA LYS A 158 25.31 -1.59 12.84
C LYS A 158 23.87 -1.91 13.24
N ILE A 159 23.24 -2.82 12.53
CA ILE A 159 21.89 -3.30 12.82
C ILE A 159 21.80 -3.85 14.25
N ASN A 160 22.76 -4.72 14.65
CA ASN A 160 22.78 -5.29 15.99
C ASN A 160 22.98 -4.24 17.08
N HIS A 161 23.78 -3.20 16.83
CA HIS A 161 23.93 -2.06 17.74
C HIS A 161 22.60 -1.34 17.95
N ASP A 162 21.88 -1.02 16.87
CA ASP A 162 20.58 -0.36 16.94
C ASP A 162 19.54 -1.24 17.67
N LEU A 163 19.51 -2.54 17.37
CA LEU A 163 18.64 -3.49 18.09
C LEU A 163 18.96 -3.61 19.57
N GLN A 164 20.24 -3.48 19.96
CA GLN A 164 20.62 -3.49 21.37
C GLN A 164 20.03 -2.31 22.12
N ARG A 165 19.97 -1.13 21.53
CA ARG A 165 19.31 0.05 22.11
C ARG A 165 17.85 -0.19 22.43
N LEU A 166 17.12 -0.92 21.57
CA LEU A 166 15.74 -1.33 21.88
C LEU A 166 15.66 -2.33 23.03
N ARG A 167 16.58 -3.32 23.09
CA ARG A 167 16.65 -4.27 24.21
C ARG A 167 16.89 -3.57 25.54
N ASP A 168 17.78 -2.58 25.56
CA ASP A 168 18.11 -1.78 26.74
C ASP A 168 16.88 -0.98 27.26
N ARG A 169 15.90 -0.72 26.38
CA ARG A 169 14.61 -0.12 26.73
C ARG A 169 13.50 -1.16 27.02
N GLY A 170 13.87 -2.44 27.14
CA GLY A 170 12.95 -3.52 27.52
C GLY A 170 12.10 -4.07 26.37
N TYR A 171 12.46 -3.82 25.12
CA TYR A 171 11.79 -4.42 23.96
C TYR A 171 12.28 -5.86 23.75
N PRO A 172 11.39 -6.87 23.64
CA PRO A 172 11.76 -8.27 23.47
C PRO A 172 12.11 -8.62 22.02
N ILE A 173 13.16 -7.99 21.49
CA ILE A 173 13.62 -8.13 20.09
C ILE A 173 14.89 -9.00 20.08
N LYS A 174 14.88 -10.12 19.35
CA LYS A 174 16.01 -11.04 19.23
C LYS A 174 16.92 -10.69 18.06
N ASN A 175 16.33 -10.39 16.90
CA ASN A 175 17.06 -10.10 15.66
C ASN A 175 16.24 -9.19 14.74
N ILE A 176 16.81 -8.81 13.59
CA ILE A 176 16.17 -7.94 12.61
C ILE A 176 14.85 -8.52 12.06
N LEU A 177 14.72 -9.83 11.95
CA LEU A 177 13.52 -10.46 11.41
C LEU A 177 12.31 -10.27 12.33
N ASP A 178 12.51 -10.15 13.65
CA ASP A 178 11.45 -9.84 14.61
C ASP A 178 10.81 -8.46 14.35
N ILE A 179 11.54 -7.56 13.67
CA ILE A 179 11.07 -6.23 13.27
C ILE A 179 10.40 -6.31 11.90
N ILE A 180 11.11 -6.81 10.88
CA ILE A 180 10.71 -6.65 9.47
C ILE A 180 9.77 -7.77 8.96
N GLN A 181 9.62 -8.86 9.69
CA GLN A 181 8.75 -9.97 9.28
C GLN A 181 7.74 -10.32 10.37
N ASN A 182 6.59 -10.81 9.94
CA ASN A 182 5.68 -11.53 10.79
C ASN A 182 6.05 -13.02 10.75
N ASP A 183 6.05 -13.65 11.92
CA ASP A 183 6.14 -15.09 12.01
C ASP A 183 4.77 -15.74 11.72
N ASP A 184 4.75 -17.07 11.58
CA ASP A 184 3.52 -17.83 11.35
C ASP A 184 2.55 -17.82 12.56
N GLN A 185 2.94 -17.21 13.69
CA GLN A 185 2.12 -17.06 14.90
C GLN A 185 1.53 -15.66 15.04
N THR A 186 1.97 -14.69 14.24
CA THR A 186 1.47 -13.32 14.27
C THR A 186 0.16 -13.22 13.51
N ASP A 187 -0.94 -12.90 14.20
CA ASP A 187 -2.21 -12.59 13.54
C ASP A 187 -2.00 -11.42 12.57
N THR A 188 -2.37 -11.62 11.30
CA THR A 188 -2.06 -10.70 10.22
C THR A 188 -3.28 -10.50 9.31
N ILE A 189 -3.60 -9.24 9.02
CA ILE A 189 -4.57 -8.86 7.99
C ILE A 189 -3.81 -8.51 6.72
N VAL A 190 -4.21 -9.08 5.58
CA VAL A 190 -3.63 -8.82 4.27
C VAL A 190 -4.75 -8.34 3.34
N TYR A 191 -4.59 -7.13 2.79
CA TYR A 191 -5.62 -6.49 1.95
C TYR A 191 -5.60 -7.01 0.50
N THR A 192 -5.64 -8.31 0.35
CA THR A 192 -5.70 -9.01 -0.95
C THR A 192 -6.45 -10.33 -0.80
N SER A 193 -6.67 -11.05 -1.91
CA SER A 193 -7.22 -12.42 -1.87
C SER A 193 -6.12 -13.48 -1.91
N PRO A 194 -6.40 -14.72 -1.47
CA PRO A 194 -5.48 -15.84 -1.63
C PRO A 194 -5.07 -16.05 -3.10
N GLU A 195 -5.99 -15.86 -4.04
CA GLU A 195 -5.75 -16.04 -5.47
C GLU A 195 -4.78 -14.99 -6.04
N PHE A 196 -4.79 -13.76 -5.50
CA PHE A 196 -3.85 -12.72 -5.92
C PHE A 196 -2.54 -12.75 -5.15
N GLN A 197 -2.54 -13.25 -3.90
CA GLN A 197 -1.34 -13.42 -3.09
C GLN A 197 -0.41 -14.51 -3.67
N PRO A 198 0.87 -14.23 -3.96
CA PRO A 198 1.83 -15.28 -4.31
C PRO A 198 2.02 -16.29 -3.17
N CYS A 199 2.03 -17.59 -3.49
CA CYS A 199 2.25 -18.68 -2.53
C CYS A 199 1.29 -18.64 -1.32
N ALA A 200 0.02 -18.28 -1.52
CA ALA A 200 -0.96 -18.10 -0.45
C ALA A 200 -1.13 -19.37 0.43
N ASP A 201 -1.03 -20.54 -0.17
CA ASP A 201 -1.11 -21.86 0.46
C ASP A 201 0.01 -22.15 1.48
N THR A 202 1.06 -21.32 1.51
CA THR A 202 2.19 -21.45 2.42
C THR A 202 2.07 -20.61 3.69
N PHE A 203 1.00 -19.82 3.83
CA PHE A 203 0.74 -19.01 5.02
C PHE A 203 -0.20 -19.77 5.98
N SER A 204 0.00 -19.56 7.28
CA SER A 204 -0.82 -20.18 8.32
C SER A 204 -2.23 -19.54 8.41
N ASP A 205 -3.10 -20.12 9.21
CA ASP A 205 -4.45 -19.61 9.55
C ASP A 205 -4.43 -18.28 10.31
N LYS A 206 -3.25 -17.82 10.74
CA LYS A 206 -3.06 -16.49 11.32
C LYS A 206 -3.23 -15.37 10.29
N TYR A 207 -2.99 -15.67 9.01
CA TYR A 207 -3.12 -14.71 7.92
C TYR A 207 -4.55 -14.67 7.39
N ALA A 208 -5.23 -13.55 7.61
CA ALA A 208 -6.56 -13.29 7.06
C ALA A 208 -6.43 -12.46 5.77
N PHE A 209 -6.65 -13.10 4.62
CA PHE A 209 -6.74 -12.43 3.33
C PHE A 209 -8.15 -11.85 3.19
N VAL A 210 -8.27 -10.53 3.42
CA VAL A 210 -9.58 -9.88 3.53
C VAL A 210 -10.05 -9.19 2.24
N GLY A 211 -9.21 -9.19 1.21
CA GLY A 211 -9.47 -8.43 -0.01
C GLY A 211 -9.12 -6.94 0.15
N PRO A 212 -9.10 -6.17 -0.96
CA PRO A 212 -8.79 -4.75 -0.91
C PRO A 212 -9.89 -3.96 -0.17
N SER A 213 -9.48 -2.93 0.56
CA SER A 213 -10.38 -2.00 1.23
C SER A 213 -10.67 -0.83 0.28
N ILE A 214 -11.82 -0.89 -0.41
CA ILE A 214 -12.22 0.10 -1.39
C ILE A 214 -13.09 1.18 -0.74
N ARG A 215 -12.69 2.45 -0.90
CA ARG A 215 -13.52 3.58 -0.47
C ARG A 215 -14.67 3.83 -1.46
N PRO A 216 -15.77 4.45 -1.05
CA PRO A 216 -16.75 4.96 -2.00
C PRO A 216 -16.14 6.00 -2.94
N ALA A 217 -16.65 6.08 -4.18
CA ALA A 217 -16.36 7.20 -5.06
C ALA A 217 -16.97 8.49 -4.47
N THR A 218 -16.25 9.60 -4.59
CA THR A 218 -16.69 10.93 -4.15
C THR A 218 -17.15 11.80 -5.30
N GLU A 219 -16.84 11.40 -6.52
CA GLU A 219 -17.14 12.09 -7.76
C GLU A 219 -17.91 11.16 -8.73
N ASN A 220 -18.51 11.74 -9.75
CA ASN A 220 -19.06 11.01 -10.88
C ASN A 220 -18.31 11.41 -12.14
N ILE A 221 -17.75 10.44 -12.83
CA ILE A 221 -17.02 10.66 -14.10
C ILE A 221 -17.96 10.32 -15.25
N GLU A 222 -18.09 11.25 -16.20
CA GLU A 222 -18.82 11.00 -17.44
C GLU A 222 -17.92 10.28 -18.45
N LYS A 223 -18.39 9.15 -18.96
CA LYS A 223 -17.76 8.44 -20.06
C LYS A 223 -18.44 8.84 -21.35
N VAL A 224 -17.78 9.70 -22.14
CA VAL A 224 -18.32 10.30 -23.37
C VAL A 224 -17.90 9.58 -24.64
N HIS A 225 -16.96 8.63 -24.54
CA HIS A 225 -16.51 7.74 -25.63
C HIS A 225 -16.73 6.28 -25.25
N ASP A 226 -16.80 5.39 -26.23
CA ASP A 226 -16.99 3.95 -26.00
C ASP A 226 -15.89 3.32 -25.14
N VAL A 227 -14.66 3.85 -25.25
CA VAL A 227 -13.49 3.39 -24.49
C VAL A 227 -12.94 4.53 -23.65
N LEU A 228 -12.76 4.27 -22.35
CA LEU A 228 -12.09 5.15 -21.39
C LEU A 228 -10.76 4.53 -20.93
N ILE A 229 -9.67 5.21 -21.21
CA ILE A 229 -8.32 4.88 -20.75
C ILE A 229 -8.01 5.73 -19.52
N TYR A 230 -7.63 5.10 -18.42
CA TYR A 230 -7.08 5.80 -17.26
C TYR A 230 -5.56 5.67 -17.21
N ILE A 231 -4.85 6.75 -16.87
CA ILE A 231 -3.39 6.78 -16.75
C ILE A 231 -3.01 7.46 -15.45
N SER A 232 -2.25 6.75 -14.59
CA SER A 232 -1.72 7.33 -13.35
C SER A 232 -0.43 6.62 -12.91
N MET A 233 0.57 7.43 -12.56
CA MET A 233 1.86 6.95 -12.01
C MET A 233 1.91 7.01 -10.48
N GLY A 234 0.75 7.15 -9.82
CA GLY A 234 0.63 7.19 -8.36
C GLY A 234 0.94 8.57 -7.76
N THR A 235 1.21 8.60 -6.44
CA THR A 235 1.32 9.84 -5.68
C THR A 235 2.75 10.21 -5.30
N VAL A 236 3.73 9.30 -5.41
CA VAL A 236 5.10 9.52 -4.91
C VAL A 236 6.09 9.78 -6.03
N ASN A 237 6.17 8.90 -7.03
CA ASN A 237 7.13 8.96 -8.13
C ASN A 237 6.40 9.35 -9.43
N ASN A 238 5.76 10.50 -9.45
CA ASN A 238 4.92 10.96 -10.56
C ASN A 238 5.48 12.19 -11.31
N ASP A 239 6.66 12.68 -10.96
CA ASP A 239 7.37 13.72 -11.74
C ASP A 239 7.94 13.12 -13.04
N LEU A 240 7.02 12.77 -13.95
CA LEU A 240 7.29 12.06 -15.22
C LEU A 240 6.73 12.84 -16.42
N LEU A 241 6.97 14.15 -16.48
CA LEU A 241 6.49 15.02 -17.56
C LEU A 241 6.75 14.44 -18.97
N PRO A 242 7.95 13.93 -19.31
CA PRO A 242 8.19 13.33 -20.62
C PRO A 242 7.28 12.14 -20.93
N PHE A 243 7.00 11.30 -19.92
CA PHE A 243 6.11 10.15 -20.05
C PHE A 243 4.65 10.58 -20.30
N TYR A 244 4.15 11.56 -19.55
CA TYR A 244 2.79 12.08 -19.78
C TYR A 244 2.63 12.71 -21.16
N ARG A 245 3.62 13.47 -21.64
CA ARG A 245 3.63 13.98 -23.02
C ARG A 245 3.62 12.87 -24.06
N THR A 246 4.33 11.78 -23.80
CA THR A 246 4.32 10.60 -24.67
C THR A 246 2.96 9.92 -24.67
N CYS A 247 2.29 9.82 -23.52
CA CYS A 247 0.91 9.31 -23.45
C CYS A 247 -0.08 10.20 -24.21
N ILE A 248 0.04 11.52 -24.10
CA ILE A 248 -0.78 12.46 -24.88
C ILE A 248 -0.58 12.23 -26.37
N ALA A 249 0.67 12.16 -26.84
CA ALA A 249 0.98 11.89 -28.25
C ALA A 249 0.46 10.52 -28.74
N ALA A 250 0.46 9.50 -27.87
CA ALA A 250 -0.06 8.17 -28.20
C ALA A 250 -1.56 8.16 -28.51
N PHE A 251 -2.34 9.08 -27.91
CA PHE A 251 -3.80 9.05 -27.96
C PHE A 251 -4.44 10.29 -28.56
N ALA A 252 -3.68 11.31 -29.01
CA ALA A 252 -4.20 12.57 -29.54
C ALA A 252 -5.24 12.37 -30.66
N ASP A 253 -4.95 11.47 -31.60
CA ASP A 253 -5.82 11.17 -32.75
C ASP A 253 -6.61 9.87 -32.55
N SER A 254 -6.91 9.49 -31.29
CA SER A 254 -7.63 8.26 -31.00
C SER A 254 -9.12 8.50 -30.73
N PRO A 255 -9.98 7.49 -30.96
CA PRO A 255 -11.39 7.56 -30.59
C PRO A 255 -11.60 7.33 -29.08
N TYR A 256 -10.55 7.26 -28.28
CA TYR A 256 -10.60 6.96 -26.86
C TYR A 256 -10.72 8.22 -26.02
N GLN A 257 -11.51 8.17 -24.97
CA GLN A 257 -11.42 9.13 -23.89
C GLN A 257 -10.22 8.76 -23.02
N VAL A 258 -9.39 9.74 -22.68
CA VAL A 258 -8.21 9.54 -21.83
C VAL A 258 -8.25 10.47 -20.65
N ILE A 259 -8.11 9.92 -19.46
CA ILE A 259 -7.99 10.68 -18.22
C ILE A 259 -6.60 10.40 -17.63
N LEU A 260 -5.81 11.47 -17.44
CA LEU A 260 -4.49 11.42 -16.79
C LEU A 260 -4.57 12.04 -15.40
N SER A 261 -4.12 11.30 -14.38
CA SER A 261 -3.80 11.85 -13.06
C SER A 261 -2.28 12.07 -12.98
N THR A 262 -1.86 13.35 -13.05
CA THR A 262 -0.44 13.71 -13.22
C THR A 262 0.30 13.95 -11.91
N GLY A 263 -0.42 14.11 -10.80
CA GLY A 263 0.13 14.61 -9.54
C GLY A 263 0.33 16.13 -9.55
N GLU A 264 0.60 16.69 -8.37
CA GLU A 264 0.79 18.13 -8.19
C GLU A 264 2.16 18.65 -8.63
N GLN A 265 3.14 17.77 -8.80
CA GLN A 265 4.50 18.15 -9.17
C GLN A 265 4.64 18.55 -10.65
N ILE A 266 3.66 18.19 -11.48
CA ILE A 266 3.66 18.50 -12.91
C ILE A 266 2.96 19.85 -13.15
N ASP A 267 3.69 20.82 -13.70
CA ASP A 267 3.08 22.02 -14.27
C ASP A 267 2.26 21.63 -15.50
N ARG A 268 0.94 21.83 -15.41
CA ARG A 268 0.01 21.50 -16.51
C ARG A 268 0.30 22.27 -17.79
N SER A 269 0.80 23.50 -17.69
CA SER A 269 1.19 24.29 -18.86
C SER A 269 2.30 23.61 -19.65
N ALA A 270 3.16 22.84 -18.97
CA ALA A 270 4.22 22.08 -19.59
C ALA A 270 3.73 20.86 -20.37
N LEU A 271 2.48 20.42 -20.22
CA LEU A 271 1.89 19.34 -21.03
C LEU A 271 1.59 19.79 -22.47
N GLY A 272 1.49 21.11 -22.71
CA GLY A 272 1.08 21.69 -23.99
C GLY A 272 -0.43 21.74 -24.17
N THR A 273 -0.88 21.97 -25.39
CA THR A 273 -2.31 21.96 -25.73
C THR A 273 -2.82 20.52 -25.72
N LEU A 274 -3.85 20.27 -24.91
CA LEU A 274 -4.48 18.94 -24.85
C LEU A 274 -5.51 18.80 -25.97
N PRO A 275 -5.55 17.64 -26.66
CA PRO A 275 -6.64 17.27 -27.54
C PRO A 275 -7.97 17.13 -26.78
N ASP A 276 -9.09 17.32 -27.47
CA ASP A 276 -10.44 17.31 -26.87
C ASP A 276 -10.81 15.99 -26.16
N ASN A 277 -10.24 14.89 -26.61
CA ASN A 277 -10.45 13.55 -26.03
C ASN A 277 -9.57 13.27 -24.81
N ILE A 278 -8.68 14.18 -24.40
CA ILE A 278 -7.71 13.98 -23.30
C ILE A 278 -7.93 15.00 -22.20
N THR A 279 -8.15 14.53 -20.99
CA THR A 279 -8.20 15.35 -19.76
C THR A 279 -7.02 15.02 -18.89
N ALA A 280 -6.24 16.02 -18.47
CA ALA A 280 -5.15 15.88 -17.51
C ALA A 280 -5.41 16.72 -16.27
N LEU A 281 -5.42 16.11 -15.11
CA LEU A 281 -5.67 16.72 -13.81
C LEU A 281 -4.60 16.32 -12.80
N PRO A 282 -4.24 17.20 -11.84
CA PRO A 282 -3.33 16.84 -10.75
C PRO A 282 -3.86 15.65 -9.95
N HIS A 283 -5.15 15.69 -9.62
CA HIS A 283 -5.86 14.62 -8.92
C HIS A 283 -7.18 14.32 -9.59
N VAL A 284 -7.53 13.05 -9.61
CA VAL A 284 -8.86 12.57 -9.99
C VAL A 284 -9.34 11.58 -8.93
N ASP A 285 -10.63 11.44 -8.76
CA ASP A 285 -11.17 10.34 -7.97
C ASP A 285 -10.95 9.02 -8.72
N GLN A 286 -9.83 8.34 -8.42
CA GLN A 286 -9.43 7.08 -9.05
C GLN A 286 -10.54 6.03 -9.03
N ILE A 287 -11.30 5.96 -7.93
CA ILE A 287 -12.40 5.00 -7.81
C ILE A 287 -13.53 5.34 -8.79
N ALA A 288 -13.87 6.62 -8.93
CA ALA A 288 -14.88 7.07 -9.88
C ALA A 288 -14.46 6.78 -11.34
N VAL A 289 -13.18 6.99 -11.67
CA VAL A 289 -12.66 6.69 -13.00
C VAL A 289 -12.65 5.18 -13.26
N LEU A 290 -12.14 4.38 -12.31
CA LEU A 290 -12.04 2.92 -12.48
C LEU A 290 -13.39 2.22 -12.60
N GLN A 291 -14.47 2.79 -12.05
CA GLN A 291 -15.84 2.29 -12.28
C GLN A 291 -16.26 2.34 -13.75
N LYS A 292 -15.62 3.17 -14.57
CA LYS A 292 -15.97 3.42 -15.97
C LYS A 292 -14.86 3.03 -16.95
N ALA A 293 -13.63 2.88 -16.47
CA ALA A 293 -12.46 2.62 -17.29
C ALA A 293 -12.49 1.23 -17.94
N ASP A 294 -11.92 1.14 -19.13
CA ASP A 294 -11.74 -0.10 -19.87
C ASP A 294 -10.33 -0.66 -19.74
N VAL A 295 -9.36 0.21 -19.51
CA VAL A 295 -7.97 -0.15 -19.26
C VAL A 295 -7.29 0.90 -18.38
N PHE A 296 -6.37 0.47 -17.52
CA PHE A 296 -5.58 1.34 -16.67
C PHE A 296 -4.09 1.17 -16.94
N LEU A 297 -3.42 2.21 -17.45
CA LEU A 297 -1.97 2.27 -17.53
C LEU A 297 -1.44 2.77 -16.18
N SER A 298 -0.77 1.89 -15.46
CA SER A 298 -0.43 2.08 -14.05
C SER A 298 1.04 1.77 -13.75
N HIS A 299 1.58 2.49 -12.75
CA HIS A 299 2.86 2.15 -12.10
C HIS A 299 2.80 0.86 -11.27
N CYS A 300 1.63 0.27 -11.11
CA CYS A 300 1.40 -0.99 -10.37
C CYS A 300 1.70 -0.92 -8.86
N GLY A 301 1.48 0.23 -8.20
CA GLY A 301 1.40 0.26 -6.74
C GLY A 301 0.27 -0.67 -6.27
N MET A 302 0.45 -1.35 -5.13
CA MET A 302 -0.49 -2.39 -4.66
C MET A 302 -1.94 -1.91 -4.61
N ASN A 303 -2.20 -0.72 -4.07
CA ASN A 303 -3.56 -0.17 -4.00
C ASN A 303 -4.13 0.09 -5.40
N SER A 304 -3.38 0.76 -6.28
CA SER A 304 -3.85 1.08 -7.62
C SER A 304 -4.16 -0.17 -8.45
N ALA A 305 -3.29 -1.19 -8.36
CA ALA A 305 -3.54 -2.47 -9.03
C ALA A 305 -4.75 -3.20 -8.43
N SER A 306 -4.87 -3.23 -7.10
CA SER A 306 -6.00 -3.85 -6.42
C SER A 306 -7.31 -3.13 -6.69
N GLU A 307 -7.33 -1.80 -6.72
CA GLU A 307 -8.51 -1.00 -7.06
C GLU A 307 -8.94 -1.26 -8.52
N SER A 308 -7.99 -1.28 -9.46
CA SER A 308 -8.26 -1.61 -10.86
C SER A 308 -8.91 -2.99 -11.00
N LEU A 309 -8.29 -4.00 -10.42
CA LEU A 309 -8.76 -5.38 -10.47
C LEU A 309 -10.08 -5.58 -9.71
N TYR A 310 -10.33 -4.81 -8.63
CA TYR A 310 -11.61 -4.82 -7.92
C TYR A 310 -12.79 -4.38 -8.82
N PHE A 311 -12.53 -3.46 -9.76
CA PHE A 311 -13.53 -3.09 -10.78
C PHE A 311 -13.46 -3.93 -12.05
N GLY A 312 -12.59 -4.95 -12.09
CA GLY A 312 -12.42 -5.82 -13.25
C GLY A 312 -11.77 -5.11 -14.43
N VAL A 313 -10.97 -4.08 -14.18
CA VAL A 313 -10.26 -3.30 -15.20
C VAL A 313 -8.87 -3.89 -15.40
N PRO A 314 -8.54 -4.38 -16.61
CA PRO A 314 -7.21 -4.89 -16.93
C PRO A 314 -6.19 -3.75 -17.01
N LEU A 315 -4.89 -4.09 -16.83
CA LEU A 315 -3.82 -3.10 -16.73
C LEU A 315 -2.80 -3.18 -17.88
N VAL A 316 -2.27 -2.02 -18.23
CA VAL A 316 -0.95 -1.89 -18.86
C VAL A 316 0.05 -1.53 -17.75
N LEU A 317 1.10 -2.33 -17.59
CA LEU A 317 1.95 -2.37 -16.39
C LEU A 317 3.26 -1.63 -16.67
N PHE A 318 3.51 -0.53 -15.94
CA PHE A 318 4.71 0.29 -16.06
C PHE A 318 5.35 0.57 -14.67
N PRO A 319 5.88 -0.47 -13.99
CA PRO A 319 6.45 -0.33 -12.66
C PRO A 319 7.71 0.52 -12.63
N GLN A 320 7.87 1.35 -11.58
CA GLN A 320 9.00 2.25 -11.35
C GLN A 320 9.92 1.77 -10.22
N THR A 321 9.44 0.88 -9.35
CA THR A 321 10.17 0.35 -8.19
C THR A 321 10.14 -1.18 -8.15
N ASN A 322 10.99 -1.79 -7.31
CA ASN A 322 11.01 -3.25 -7.16
C ASN A 322 9.70 -3.80 -6.58
N GLU A 323 9.08 -3.09 -5.65
CA GLU A 323 7.78 -3.49 -5.08
C GLU A 323 6.70 -3.49 -6.17
N GLN A 324 6.60 -2.40 -6.92
CA GLN A 324 5.67 -2.28 -8.05
C GLN A 324 5.95 -3.35 -9.11
N GLY A 325 7.23 -3.69 -9.32
CA GLY A 325 7.65 -4.79 -10.19
C GLY A 325 7.11 -6.15 -9.75
N GLY A 326 7.05 -6.41 -8.45
CA GLY A 326 6.45 -7.62 -7.89
C GLY A 326 4.95 -7.71 -8.14
N VAL A 327 4.22 -6.60 -7.93
CA VAL A 327 2.78 -6.52 -8.21
C VAL A 327 2.51 -6.67 -9.72
N ALA A 328 3.27 -5.96 -10.56
CA ALA A 328 3.17 -6.06 -12.02
C ALA A 328 3.41 -7.49 -12.52
N ALA A 329 4.43 -8.18 -11.99
CA ALA A 329 4.71 -9.56 -12.33
C ALA A 329 3.54 -10.48 -11.98
N ARG A 330 2.90 -10.28 -10.81
CA ARG A 330 1.73 -11.07 -10.42
C ARG A 330 0.52 -10.80 -11.29
N VAL A 331 0.23 -9.56 -11.64
CA VAL A 331 -0.86 -9.19 -12.56
C VAL A 331 -0.63 -9.83 -13.95
N ALA A 332 0.60 -9.79 -14.45
CA ALA A 332 0.96 -10.41 -15.74
C ALA A 332 0.87 -11.94 -15.68
N GLU A 333 1.35 -12.57 -14.60
CA GLU A 333 1.25 -14.03 -14.37
C GLU A 333 -0.21 -14.51 -14.40
N LEU A 334 -1.12 -13.75 -13.80
CA LEU A 334 -2.57 -14.03 -13.81
C LEU A 334 -3.25 -13.62 -15.12
N GLY A 335 -2.52 -13.07 -16.09
CA GLY A 335 -3.05 -12.66 -17.38
C GLY A 335 -4.05 -11.51 -17.33
N ALA A 336 -4.03 -10.69 -16.26
CA ALA A 336 -4.90 -9.53 -16.09
C ALA A 336 -4.26 -8.21 -16.55
N GLY A 337 -3.07 -8.25 -17.12
CA GLY A 337 -2.36 -7.08 -17.64
C GLY A 337 -1.18 -7.43 -18.50
N LEU A 338 -0.74 -6.45 -19.29
CA LEU A 338 0.39 -6.53 -20.21
C LEU A 338 1.49 -5.56 -19.78
N LYS A 339 2.73 -6.05 -19.69
CA LYS A 339 3.86 -5.22 -19.35
C LYS A 339 4.25 -4.30 -20.53
N LEU A 340 4.42 -3.02 -20.26
CA LEU A 340 4.93 -2.04 -21.20
C LEU A 340 6.46 -2.18 -21.27
N GLU A 341 6.98 -2.58 -22.42
CA GLU A 341 8.42 -2.80 -22.60
C GLU A 341 9.18 -1.50 -22.92
N LYS A 342 8.52 -0.55 -23.61
CA LYS A 342 9.09 0.75 -23.97
C LYS A 342 8.07 1.86 -23.75
N ALA A 343 8.53 2.99 -23.25
CA ALA A 343 7.69 4.15 -22.97
C ALA A 343 7.66 5.16 -24.14
N ASP A 344 7.59 4.68 -25.38
CA ASP A 344 7.32 5.51 -26.57
C ASP A 344 5.84 5.45 -26.98
N ALA A 345 5.38 6.44 -27.74
CA ALA A 345 3.98 6.60 -28.10
C ALA A 345 3.40 5.37 -28.83
N ALA A 346 4.17 4.78 -29.75
CA ALA A 346 3.72 3.63 -30.52
C ALA A 346 3.60 2.38 -29.64
N SER A 347 4.56 2.16 -28.74
CA SER A 347 4.55 1.04 -27.79
C SER A 347 3.42 1.16 -26.79
N ILE A 348 3.15 2.36 -26.23
CA ILE A 348 2.04 2.64 -25.33
C ILE A 348 0.71 2.35 -26.03
N ARG A 349 0.52 2.88 -27.25
CA ARG A 349 -0.69 2.65 -28.04
C ARG A 349 -0.89 1.17 -28.31
N THR A 350 0.13 0.47 -28.78
CA THR A 350 0.07 -0.96 -29.09
C THR A 350 -0.28 -1.79 -27.84
N ALA A 351 0.30 -1.49 -26.68
CA ALA A 351 0.01 -2.20 -25.45
C ALA A 351 -1.44 -2.01 -24.98
N VAL A 352 -1.95 -0.78 -25.05
CA VAL A 352 -3.35 -0.47 -24.69
C VAL A 352 -4.30 -1.16 -25.66
N ASP A 353 -4.07 -1.05 -26.98
CA ASP A 353 -4.91 -1.70 -27.99
C ASP A 353 -4.90 -3.23 -27.81
N ALA A 354 -3.76 -3.84 -27.51
CA ALA A 354 -3.65 -5.27 -27.26
C ALA A 354 -4.49 -5.70 -26.05
N VAL A 355 -4.45 -4.94 -24.94
CA VAL A 355 -5.26 -5.23 -23.75
C VAL A 355 -6.76 -5.08 -24.05
N LEU A 356 -7.15 -4.05 -24.80
CA LEU A 356 -8.55 -3.81 -25.18
C LEU A 356 -9.10 -4.87 -26.14
N GLN A 357 -8.30 -5.30 -27.10
CA GLN A 357 -8.71 -6.23 -28.16
C GLN A 357 -8.63 -7.72 -27.77
N THR A 358 -7.95 -8.03 -26.65
CA THR A 358 -7.77 -9.41 -26.18
C THR A 358 -8.69 -9.68 -24.98
N PRO A 359 -9.85 -10.36 -25.20
CA PRO A 359 -10.88 -10.52 -24.15
C PRO A 359 -10.39 -11.22 -22.87
N SER A 360 -9.33 -12.03 -22.96
CA SER A 360 -8.79 -12.77 -21.82
C SER A 360 -8.25 -11.85 -20.71
N TYR A 361 -7.69 -10.68 -21.04
CA TYR A 361 -7.22 -9.74 -20.01
C TYR A 361 -8.37 -9.26 -19.12
N ARG A 362 -9.50 -8.87 -19.73
CA ARG A 362 -10.68 -8.47 -18.96
C ARG A 362 -11.30 -9.65 -18.21
N ALA A 363 -11.40 -10.82 -18.81
CA ALA A 363 -11.93 -12.01 -18.16
C ALA A 363 -11.10 -12.38 -16.91
N ASN A 364 -9.79 -12.34 -17.02
CA ASN A 364 -8.88 -12.61 -15.90
C ASN A 364 -8.98 -11.53 -14.80
N ALA A 365 -9.09 -10.25 -15.18
CA ALA A 365 -9.35 -9.18 -14.22
C ALA A 365 -10.68 -9.38 -13.47
N GLN A 366 -11.74 -9.84 -14.16
CA GLN A 366 -13.02 -10.20 -13.55
C GLN A 366 -12.88 -11.40 -12.58
N ASN A 367 -12.12 -12.42 -12.92
CA ASN A 367 -11.86 -13.55 -12.01
C ASN A 367 -11.18 -13.09 -10.71
N ILE A 368 -10.20 -12.18 -10.82
CA ILE A 368 -9.54 -11.59 -9.64
C ILE A 368 -10.54 -10.75 -8.83
N ARG A 369 -11.36 -9.93 -9.50
CA ARG A 369 -12.44 -9.17 -8.85
C ARG A 369 -13.34 -10.08 -8.02
N GLU A 370 -13.80 -11.18 -8.57
CA GLU A 370 -14.63 -12.15 -7.85
C GLU A 370 -13.92 -12.72 -6.62
N SER A 371 -12.61 -13.00 -6.74
CA SER A 371 -11.81 -13.45 -5.60
C SER A 371 -11.75 -12.40 -4.49
N PHE A 372 -11.54 -11.12 -4.83
CA PHE A 372 -11.56 -10.02 -3.87
C PHE A 372 -12.90 -9.87 -3.15
N LEU A 373 -14.00 -9.95 -3.90
CA LEU A 373 -15.35 -9.82 -3.34
C LEU A 373 -15.71 -10.95 -2.37
N ARG A 374 -15.17 -12.17 -2.56
CA ARG A 374 -15.37 -13.30 -1.64
C ARG A 374 -14.66 -13.14 -0.30
N CYS A 375 -13.63 -12.27 -0.20
CA CYS A 375 -12.83 -12.11 1.02
C CYS A 375 -13.52 -11.32 2.14
N GLY A 376 -14.59 -10.59 1.85
CA GLY A 376 -15.41 -9.88 2.86
C GLY A 376 -14.93 -8.48 3.24
N GLY A 377 -13.76 -8.02 2.77
CA GLY A 377 -13.29 -6.64 2.92
C GLY A 377 -13.13 -6.19 4.37
N ALA A 378 -13.53 -4.94 4.63
CA ALA A 378 -13.43 -4.32 5.95
C ALA A 378 -14.17 -5.11 7.05
N LYS A 379 -15.30 -5.75 6.72
CA LYS A 379 -16.06 -6.58 7.69
C LYS A 379 -15.24 -7.77 8.17
N ALA A 380 -14.62 -8.51 7.26
CA ALA A 380 -13.76 -9.64 7.60
C ALA A 380 -12.53 -9.20 8.39
N ALA A 381 -11.94 -8.03 8.07
CA ALA A 381 -10.84 -7.46 8.83
C ALA A 381 -11.25 -7.14 10.27
N VAL A 382 -12.42 -6.52 10.47
CA VAL A 382 -12.97 -6.22 11.80
C VAL A 382 -13.25 -7.49 12.58
N ASP A 383 -13.85 -8.51 11.97
CA ASP A 383 -14.13 -9.79 12.64
C ASP A 383 -12.81 -10.45 13.12
N LYS A 384 -11.74 -10.39 12.31
CA LYS A 384 -10.41 -10.84 12.72
C LYS A 384 -9.87 -10.04 13.90
N ILE A 385 -9.97 -8.69 13.87
CA ILE A 385 -9.51 -7.82 14.95
C ILE A 385 -10.23 -8.16 16.26
N LEU A 386 -11.55 -8.27 16.23
CA LEU A 386 -12.34 -8.57 17.42
C LEU A 386 -12.02 -9.97 17.96
N SER A 387 -11.83 -10.96 17.09
CA SER A 387 -11.42 -12.31 17.51
C SER A 387 -10.08 -12.36 18.24
N VAL A 388 -9.18 -11.40 17.98
CA VAL A 388 -7.89 -11.27 18.68
C VAL A 388 -8.07 -10.46 19.98
N ALA A 389 -8.85 -9.38 19.95
CA ALA A 389 -9.17 -8.57 21.12
C ALA A 389 -9.84 -9.40 22.25
N ASP A 390 -10.68 -10.37 21.87
CA ASP A 390 -11.39 -11.25 22.82
C ASP A 390 -10.51 -12.33 23.46
N ARG A 391 -9.24 -12.45 23.08
CA ARG A 391 -8.29 -13.43 23.67
C ARG A 391 -7.60 -12.91 24.94
N LYS A 392 -7.99 -11.75 25.43
CA LYS A 392 -7.42 -11.07 26.59
C LYS A 392 -7.68 -11.82 27.90
#